data_2d47c039b250ef4a85cc5089f34cbad2
#
_entry.id   2d47c039b250ef4a85cc5089f34cbad2
#
_cell.length_a   1.000
_cell.length_b   1.000
_cell.length_c   1.000
_cell.angle_alpha   90.00
_cell.angle_beta   90.00
_cell.angle_gamma   90.00
#
_symmetry.space_group_name_H-M   'P 1'
#
loop_
_entity.id
_entity.type
_entity.pdbx_description
1 polymer ?
#
loop_
_entity_poly.entity_id
_entity_poly.type
_entity_poly.pdbx_seq_one_letter_code
_entity_poly.pdbx_strand_id
1 'polypeptide(L)'
;MLSDGLFAYLVARWSVLNTFEAAILRDFGEREDFERVLTHALRRGCGGRVLLSLMADGSLRLTGTKDPDIAFGAVLLDLTAPVVPCSEESLALRVRVIDWRHCARRYEEVLAARHTA
;
A
#
# COMPACT_ATOMS: atom_id res chain seq x y z
N MET A 1 17.63 -25.98 11.77
CA MET A 1 16.20 -26.29 11.80
C MET A 1 15.50 -25.29 12.70
N LEU A 2 14.44 -24.67 12.23
CA LEU A 2 13.66 -23.73 13.03
C LEU A 2 12.84 -24.47 14.08
N SER A 3 12.71 -23.89 15.27
CA SER A 3 11.81 -24.43 16.27
C SER A 3 10.36 -24.32 15.81
N ASP A 4 9.51 -25.24 16.26
CA ASP A 4 8.09 -25.25 15.87
C ASP A 4 7.39 -23.92 16.20
N GLY A 5 7.71 -23.32 17.36
CA GLY A 5 7.14 -22.04 17.75
C GLY A 5 7.57 -20.90 16.84
N LEU A 6 8.86 -20.87 16.45
CA LEU A 6 9.35 -19.85 15.54
C LEU A 6 8.74 -20.02 14.14
N PHE A 7 8.63 -21.25 13.67
CA PHE A 7 8.02 -21.55 12.38
C PHE A 7 6.56 -21.09 12.34
N ALA A 8 5.79 -21.40 13.38
CA ALA A 8 4.39 -20.98 13.47
C ALA A 8 4.26 -19.44 13.48
N TYR A 9 5.15 -18.75 14.19
CA TYR A 9 5.18 -17.29 14.24
C TYR A 9 5.48 -16.70 12.86
N LEU A 10 6.48 -17.25 12.17
CA LEU A 10 6.85 -16.77 10.83
C LEU A 10 5.73 -17.02 9.83
N VAL A 11 5.08 -18.18 9.88
CA VAL A 11 3.95 -18.51 8.99
C VAL A 11 2.79 -17.56 9.24
N ALA A 12 2.45 -17.26 10.49
CA ALA A 12 1.37 -16.34 10.81
C ALA A 12 1.64 -14.94 10.27
N ARG A 13 2.86 -14.43 10.45
CA ARG A 13 3.26 -13.12 9.92
C ARG A 13 3.29 -13.11 8.40
N TRP A 14 3.83 -14.17 7.82
CA TRP A 14 3.88 -14.35 6.37
C TRP A 14 2.47 -14.36 5.78
N SER A 15 1.52 -15.02 6.45
CA SER A 15 0.14 -15.09 5.99
C SER A 15 -0.51 -13.72 5.87
N VAL A 16 -0.34 -12.86 6.88
CA VAL A 16 -0.89 -11.48 6.85
C VAL A 16 -0.28 -10.67 5.73
N LEU A 17 1.06 -10.68 5.63
CA LEU A 17 1.77 -9.95 4.58
C LEU A 17 1.44 -10.53 3.20
N ASN A 18 1.31 -11.86 3.11
CA ASN A 18 1.08 -12.55 1.85
C ASN A 18 -0.28 -12.20 1.25
N THR A 19 -1.32 -12.04 2.06
CA THR A 19 -2.65 -11.65 1.57
C THR A 19 -2.60 -10.28 0.90
N PHE A 20 -1.96 -9.31 1.54
CA PHE A 20 -1.79 -7.98 0.97
C PHE A 20 -0.85 -8.01 -0.24
N GLU A 21 0.28 -8.72 -0.14
CA GLU A 21 1.23 -8.83 -1.25
C GLU A 21 0.61 -9.54 -2.46
N ALA A 22 -0.23 -10.54 -2.22
CA ALA A 22 -0.97 -11.21 -3.31
C ALA A 22 -1.91 -10.24 -4.02
N ALA A 23 -2.56 -9.35 -3.29
CA ALA A 23 -3.41 -8.32 -3.87
C ALA A 23 -2.59 -7.30 -4.68
N ILE A 24 -1.43 -6.90 -4.17
CA ILE A 24 -0.50 -6.03 -4.90
C ILE A 24 -0.05 -6.71 -6.20
N LEU A 25 0.34 -7.99 -6.11
CA LEU A 25 0.78 -8.75 -7.29
C LEU A 25 -0.32 -8.85 -8.33
N ARG A 26 -1.55 -9.11 -7.90
CA ARG A 26 -2.70 -9.22 -8.80
C ARG A 26 -2.99 -7.90 -9.52
N ASP A 27 -2.92 -6.77 -8.82
CA ASP A 27 -3.42 -5.49 -9.33
C ASP A 27 -2.31 -4.61 -9.91
N PHE A 28 -1.05 -4.77 -9.47
CA PHE A 28 0.07 -3.92 -9.90
C PHE A 28 1.25 -4.69 -10.47
N GLY A 29 1.36 -5.97 -10.20
CA GLY A 29 2.53 -6.77 -10.53
C GLY A 29 3.44 -6.98 -9.33
N GLU A 30 4.70 -7.27 -9.57
CA GLU A 30 5.65 -7.50 -8.50
C GLU A 30 5.88 -6.24 -7.67
N ARG A 31 6.47 -6.40 -6.49
CA ARG A 31 6.72 -5.29 -5.59
C ARG A 31 7.49 -4.15 -6.24
N GLU A 32 8.47 -4.48 -7.08
CA GLU A 32 9.25 -3.48 -7.80
C GLU A 32 8.39 -2.69 -8.79
N ASP A 33 7.46 -3.36 -9.45
CA ASP A 33 6.51 -2.70 -10.36
C ASP A 33 5.60 -1.74 -9.58
N PHE A 34 5.10 -2.18 -8.45
CA PHE A 34 4.27 -1.35 -7.58
C PHE A 34 5.03 -0.13 -7.07
N GLU A 35 6.26 -0.30 -6.61
CA GLU A 35 7.09 0.80 -6.14
C GLU A 35 7.36 1.82 -7.25
N ARG A 36 7.55 1.34 -8.47
CA ARG A 36 7.74 2.21 -9.63
C ARG A 36 6.49 3.03 -9.93
N VAL A 37 5.33 2.40 -9.91
CA VAL A 37 4.05 3.08 -10.14
C VAL A 37 3.81 4.13 -9.04
N LEU A 38 4.10 3.78 -7.80
CA LEU A 38 3.94 4.68 -6.66
C LEU A 38 4.89 5.88 -6.75
N THR A 39 6.15 5.64 -7.10
CA THR A 39 7.14 6.71 -7.31
C THR A 39 6.69 7.66 -8.42
N HIS A 40 6.17 7.11 -9.50
CA HIS A 40 5.65 7.89 -10.62
C HIS A 40 4.44 8.74 -10.20
N ALA A 41 3.54 8.17 -9.42
CA ALA A 41 2.37 8.88 -8.90
C ALA A 41 2.77 10.03 -7.97
N LEU A 42 3.75 9.82 -7.12
CA LEU A 42 4.29 10.86 -6.23
C LEU A 42 4.92 12.00 -7.04
N ARG A 43 5.64 11.67 -8.09
CA ARG A 43 6.25 12.68 -8.98
C ARG A 43 5.19 13.55 -9.64
N ARG A 44 4.10 12.96 -10.09
CA ARG A 44 3.02 13.67 -10.78
C ARG A 44 2.06 14.39 -9.83
N GLY A 45 2.13 14.09 -8.55
CA GLY A 45 1.16 14.56 -7.56
C GLY A 45 1.24 16.06 -7.25
N CYS A 46 2.38 16.70 -7.42
CA CYS A 46 2.57 18.17 -7.30
C CYS A 46 1.87 18.78 -6.08
N GLY A 47 2.24 18.36 -4.88
CA GLY A 47 1.67 18.89 -3.64
C GLY A 47 0.31 18.29 -3.25
N GLY A 48 -0.24 17.40 -4.06
CA GLY A 48 -1.45 16.67 -3.73
C GLY A 48 -1.16 15.43 -2.88
N ARG A 49 -2.14 14.54 -2.83
CA ARG A 49 -2.05 13.29 -2.07
C ARG A 49 -2.09 12.11 -3.03
N VAL A 50 -1.36 11.05 -2.66
CA VAL A 50 -1.41 9.77 -3.36
C VAL A 50 -1.98 8.75 -2.40
N LEU A 51 -3.10 8.14 -2.79
CA LEU A 51 -3.85 7.22 -1.95
C LEU A 51 -3.82 5.82 -2.53
N LEU A 52 -3.50 4.84 -1.69
CA LEU A 52 -3.72 3.42 -2.01
C LEU A 52 -4.99 2.99 -1.30
N SER A 53 -5.98 2.54 -2.05
CA SER A 53 -7.30 2.23 -1.52
C SER A 53 -7.75 0.83 -1.89
N LEU A 54 -8.49 0.19 -0.97
CA LEU A 54 -9.20 -1.06 -1.23
C LEU A 54 -10.62 -0.70 -1.67
N MET A 55 -10.93 -1.01 -2.91
CA MET A 55 -12.22 -0.68 -3.52
C MET A 55 -13.30 -1.67 -3.10
N ALA A 56 -14.56 -1.32 -3.36
CA ALA A 56 -15.71 -2.16 -2.99
C ALA A 56 -15.66 -3.54 -3.64
N ASP A 57 -15.09 -3.65 -4.84
CA ASP A 57 -14.96 -4.92 -5.56
C ASP A 57 -13.78 -5.77 -5.11
N GLY A 58 -13.01 -5.31 -4.13
CA GLY A 58 -11.84 -6.02 -3.62
C GLY A 58 -10.54 -5.66 -4.33
N SER A 59 -10.57 -4.82 -5.36
CA SER A 59 -9.36 -4.38 -6.05
C SER A 59 -8.63 -3.29 -5.26
N LEU A 60 -7.33 -3.19 -5.48
CA LEU A 60 -6.52 -2.10 -4.98
C LEU A 60 -6.39 -1.03 -6.05
N ARG A 61 -6.49 0.22 -5.66
CA ARG A 61 -6.37 1.34 -6.58
C ARG A 61 -5.43 2.39 -6.02
N LEU A 62 -4.56 2.89 -6.88
CA LEU A 62 -3.69 4.01 -6.58
C LEU A 62 -4.25 5.25 -7.24
N THR A 63 -4.53 6.29 -6.46
CA THR A 63 -5.15 7.51 -6.94
C THR A 63 -4.39 8.74 -6.47
N GLY A 64 -4.07 9.64 -7.40
CA GLY A 64 -3.53 10.96 -7.07
C GLY A 64 -4.67 11.97 -7.02
N THR A 65 -4.71 12.82 -6.02
CA THR A 65 -5.71 13.87 -5.90
C THR A 65 -5.14 15.11 -5.21
N LYS A 66 -5.62 16.27 -5.63
CA LYS A 66 -5.36 17.55 -4.96
C LYS A 66 -6.50 17.96 -4.04
N ASP A 67 -7.61 17.25 -4.12
CA ASP A 67 -8.78 17.53 -3.29
C ASP A 67 -8.66 16.72 -1.98
N PRO A 68 -8.55 17.39 -0.82
CA PRO A 68 -8.41 16.71 0.45
C PRO A 68 -9.69 15.97 0.88
N ASP A 69 -10.82 16.29 0.29
CA ASP A 69 -12.10 15.70 0.67
C ASP A 69 -12.46 14.46 -0.14
N ILE A 70 -11.68 14.15 -1.19
CA ILE A 70 -11.92 12.97 -2.01
C ILE A 70 -11.21 11.77 -1.41
N ALA A 71 -11.99 10.77 -1.01
CA ALA A 71 -11.50 9.46 -0.63
C ALA A 71 -12.23 8.41 -1.45
N PHE A 72 -11.48 7.54 -2.14
CA PHE A 72 -12.03 6.46 -2.92
C PHE A 72 -11.81 5.14 -2.16
N GLY A 73 -12.90 4.42 -1.87
CA GLY A 73 -12.81 3.16 -1.15
C GLY A 73 -12.26 3.33 0.27
N ALA A 74 -11.67 2.27 0.81
CA ALA A 74 -11.02 2.28 2.11
C ALA A 74 -9.53 2.58 1.94
N VAL A 75 -9.08 3.71 2.47
CA VAL A 75 -7.70 4.16 2.31
C VAL A 75 -6.77 3.31 3.18
N LEU A 76 -5.77 2.70 2.56
CA LEU A 76 -4.74 1.90 3.23
C LEU A 76 -3.45 2.70 3.44
N LEU A 77 -3.17 3.62 2.55
CA LEU A 77 -1.96 4.43 2.57
C LEU A 77 -2.28 5.80 2.01
N ASP A 78 -1.79 6.84 2.69
CA ASP A 78 -2.00 8.22 2.30
C ASP A 78 -0.64 8.94 2.34
N LEU A 79 -0.14 9.31 1.17
CA LEU A 79 1.15 9.98 1.04
C LEU A 79 0.95 11.38 0.47
N THR A 80 1.69 12.34 1.03
CA THR A 80 1.73 13.69 0.48
C THR A 80 2.79 13.75 -0.63
N ALA A 81 2.39 14.16 -1.81
CA ALA A 81 3.31 14.35 -2.92
C ALA A 81 4.10 15.65 -2.73
N PRO A 82 5.40 15.68 -3.04
CA PRO A 82 6.20 16.90 -2.87
C PRO A 82 5.75 18.02 -3.82
N VAL A 83 5.76 19.24 -3.32
CA VAL A 83 5.47 20.45 -4.12
C VAL A 83 6.64 20.80 -5.02
N VAL A 84 7.85 20.63 -4.47
CA VAL A 84 9.10 20.96 -5.17
C VAL A 84 9.58 19.71 -5.93
N PRO A 85 10.10 19.86 -7.16
CA PRO A 85 10.67 18.72 -7.87
C PRO A 85 11.72 18.00 -7.02
N CYS A 86 11.56 16.70 -6.87
CA CYS A 86 12.48 15.84 -6.16
C CYS A 86 13.15 14.89 -7.15
N SER A 87 14.37 14.46 -6.83
CA SER A 87 15.05 13.43 -7.61
C SER A 87 14.31 12.09 -7.45
N GLU A 88 14.49 11.20 -8.42
CA GLU A 88 13.95 9.84 -8.30
C GLU A 88 14.48 9.11 -7.08
N GLU A 89 15.74 9.36 -6.72
CA GLU A 89 16.34 8.77 -5.52
C GLU A 89 15.63 9.21 -4.26
N SER A 90 15.29 10.49 -4.13
CA SER A 90 14.55 11.00 -2.98
C SER A 90 13.16 10.38 -2.88
N LEU A 91 12.46 10.25 -4.01
CA LEU A 91 11.14 9.63 -4.05
C LEU A 91 11.23 8.14 -3.72
N ALA A 92 12.23 7.44 -4.26
CA ALA A 92 12.45 6.03 -3.98
C ALA A 92 12.73 5.79 -2.50
N LEU A 93 13.46 6.68 -1.83
CA LEU A 93 13.69 6.60 -0.39
C LEU A 93 12.39 6.76 0.39
N ARG A 94 11.52 7.66 -0.02
CA ARG A 94 10.20 7.82 0.63
C ARG A 94 9.37 6.55 0.51
N VAL A 95 9.40 5.89 -0.63
CA VAL A 95 8.69 4.64 -0.85
C VAL A 95 9.28 3.52 0.01
N ARG A 96 10.60 3.47 0.16
CA ARG A 96 11.28 2.44 0.96
C ARG A 96 10.97 2.52 2.45
N VAL A 97 10.67 3.71 2.98
CA VAL A 97 10.39 3.88 4.41
C VAL A 97 8.92 3.68 4.75
N ILE A 98 8.07 3.37 3.78
CA ILE A 98 6.67 3.09 4.03
C ILE A 98 6.55 1.85 4.92
N ASP A 99 5.71 1.95 5.94
CA ASP A 99 5.41 0.80 6.80
C ASP A 99 4.38 -0.11 6.11
N TRP A 100 4.88 -1.06 5.33
CA TRP A 100 4.04 -2.01 4.59
C TRP A 100 3.25 -2.93 5.51
N ARG A 101 3.75 -3.17 6.73
CA ARG A 101 3.03 -3.96 7.73
C ARG A 101 1.77 -3.25 8.17
N HIS A 102 1.85 -1.94 8.33
CA HIS A 102 0.68 -1.13 8.66
C HIS A 102 -0.37 -1.22 7.55
N CYS A 103 0.05 -1.11 6.31
CA CYS A 103 -0.84 -1.23 5.15
C CYS A 103 -1.48 -2.63 5.10
N ALA A 104 -0.71 -3.68 5.31
CA ALA A 104 -1.20 -5.05 5.31
C ALA A 104 -2.21 -5.28 6.44
N ARG A 105 -1.95 -4.75 7.62
CA ARG A 105 -2.85 -4.83 8.77
C ARG A 105 -4.16 -4.10 8.48
N ARG A 106 -4.06 -2.91 7.93
CA ARG A 106 -5.24 -2.12 7.55
C ARG A 106 -6.08 -2.86 6.51
N TYR A 107 -5.42 -3.48 5.53
CA TYR A 107 -6.08 -4.30 4.52
C TYR A 107 -6.89 -5.44 5.17
N GLU A 108 -6.28 -6.17 6.09
CA GLU A 108 -6.94 -7.26 6.82
C GLU A 108 -8.12 -6.76 7.65
N GLU A 109 -7.95 -5.63 8.34
CA GLU A 109 -9.01 -5.03 9.15
C GLU A 109 -10.23 -4.66 8.30
N VAL A 110 -10.00 -4.07 7.13
CA VAL A 110 -11.08 -3.67 6.22
C VAL A 110 -11.79 -4.90 5.68
N LEU A 111 -11.06 -5.94 5.29
CA LEU A 111 -11.67 -7.19 4.83
C LEU A 111 -12.51 -7.84 5.93
N ALA A 112 -11.99 -7.89 7.15
CA ALA A 112 -12.72 -8.48 8.28
C ALA A 112 -14.01 -7.70 8.55
N ALA A 113 -13.96 -6.38 8.52
CA ALA A 113 -15.14 -5.52 8.72
C ALA A 113 -16.20 -5.77 7.64
N ARG A 114 -15.78 -5.99 6.40
CA ARG A 114 -16.70 -6.27 5.28
C ARG A 114 -17.39 -7.63 5.43
N HIS A 115 -16.70 -8.61 6.01
CA HIS A 115 -17.26 -9.95 6.22
C HIS A 115 -18.24 -10.02 7.38
N THR A 116 -18.18 -9.09 8.32
CA THR A 116 -19.08 -9.03 9.48
C THR A 116 -20.25 -8.08 9.30
N ALA A 117 -20.24 -7.32 8.25
CA ALA A 117 -21.29 -6.32 7.97
C ALA A 117 -22.54 -6.94 7.36
#